data_95b3d41af26fe8afde6eb743314a3ba0
#
_entry.id   95b3d41af26fe8afde6eb743314a3ba0
#
_cell.length_a   1.000
_cell.length_b   1.000
_cell.length_c   1.000
_cell.angle_alpha   90.00
_cell.angle_beta   90.00
_cell.angle_gamma   90.00
#
_symmetry.space_group_name_H-M   'P 1'
#
loop_
_entity.id
_entity.type
_entity.pdbx_description
1 polymer ?
#
loop_
_entity_poly.entity_id
_entity_poly.type
_entity_poly.pdbx_seq_one_letter_code
_entity_poly.pdbx_strand_id
1 'polypeptide(L)'
;IRDPEMSRGLGDVYKRQLGGINIAKYYLDGDDLGKWRDEHLRIEGDAVADLQRLFAADWQRVGGGALRVEEYLAGHGVSGQVPIQIAWAEEGPSRCALTDAFAAAILAARQRVRICSPYFMPPPLVMDAIRIAARSGVQVEVMMPASSDSHFTDLVSESFLTDLLEAGAEVFRYGKGFLHAKLLVVDERVASVGTANMDYRSLEDNLEVLHRSENSTGGD
;
A
#
# COMPACT_ATOMS: atom_id res chain seq x y z
N ILE A 1 28.01 -8.92 -10.82
CA ILE A 1 27.59 -7.67 -11.49
C ILE A 1 27.31 -6.71 -10.36
N ARG A 2 28.20 -5.73 -10.15
CA ARG A 2 27.98 -4.69 -9.17
C ARG A 2 27.13 -3.62 -9.83
N ASP A 3 25.85 -3.57 -9.49
CA ASP A 3 25.06 -2.38 -9.68
C ASP A 3 25.61 -1.31 -8.73
N PRO A 4 26.13 -0.19 -9.23
CA PRO A 4 26.68 0.87 -8.37
C PRO A 4 25.64 1.43 -7.39
N GLU A 5 24.35 1.29 -7.68
CA GLU A 5 23.26 1.73 -6.81
C GLU A 5 22.95 0.71 -5.71
N MET A 6 23.14 -0.59 -5.96
CA MET A 6 22.98 -1.66 -4.95
C MET A 6 24.26 -1.96 -4.17
N SER A 7 25.44 -1.55 -4.65
CA SER A 7 26.72 -1.90 -4.05
C SER A 7 27.05 -1.16 -2.75
N ARG A 8 26.24 -0.24 -2.31
CA ARG A 8 26.45 0.57 -1.10
C ARG A 8 25.63 0.09 0.11
N GLY A 9 25.39 -1.19 0.19
CA GLY A 9 24.73 -1.86 1.32
C GLY A 9 23.25 -1.51 1.50
N LEU A 10 22.95 -0.31 1.90
CA LEU A 10 21.57 0.15 2.13
C LEU A 10 20.92 0.88 0.93
N GLY A 11 21.51 0.74 -0.26
CA GLY A 11 21.10 1.43 -1.48
C GLY A 11 21.54 2.89 -1.51
N ASP A 12 20.94 3.68 -2.39
CA ASP A 12 21.14 5.12 -2.42
C ASP A 12 20.52 5.74 -1.18
N VAL A 13 21.30 6.46 -0.39
CA VAL A 13 20.84 7.08 0.86
C VAL A 13 19.73 8.13 0.67
N TYR A 14 19.45 8.52 -0.57
CA TYR A 14 18.47 9.54 -0.93
C TYR A 14 17.20 9.01 -1.57
N LYS A 15 17.24 7.75 -2.01
CA LYS A 15 16.17 7.19 -2.85
C LYS A 15 15.82 5.79 -2.38
N ARG A 16 14.53 5.53 -2.30
CA ARG A 16 13.96 4.22 -2.05
C ARG A 16 12.82 3.97 -3.01
N GLN A 17 12.56 2.71 -3.22
CA GLN A 17 11.39 2.27 -3.96
C GLN A 17 10.48 1.49 -3.03
N LEU A 18 9.18 1.72 -3.17
CA LEU A 18 8.14 1.07 -2.40
C LEU A 18 6.93 0.81 -3.28
N GLY A 19 6.36 -0.38 -3.22
CA GLY A 19 5.16 -0.73 -3.98
C GLY A 19 4.95 -2.23 -4.08
N GLY A 20 3.97 -2.64 -4.87
CA GLY A 20 3.55 -4.02 -5.00
C GLY A 20 4.41 -4.87 -5.94
N ILE A 21 5.33 -4.30 -6.71
CA ILE A 21 6.12 -5.04 -7.70
C ILE A 21 7.11 -5.99 -7.01
N ASN A 22 7.00 -7.28 -7.30
CA ASN A 22 7.92 -8.31 -6.86
C ASN A 22 9.03 -8.56 -7.90
N ILE A 23 10.16 -9.12 -7.46
CA ILE A 23 11.22 -9.56 -8.37
C ILE A 23 10.80 -10.89 -8.98
N ALA A 24 10.00 -10.83 -10.05
CA ALA A 24 9.45 -11.99 -10.71
C ALA A 24 9.28 -11.77 -12.21
N LYS A 25 9.42 -12.84 -13.00
CA LYS A 25 9.42 -12.79 -14.46
C LYS A 25 8.08 -12.34 -15.04
N TYR A 26 6.96 -12.68 -14.40
CA TYR A 26 5.62 -12.33 -14.87
C TYR A 26 5.35 -10.81 -14.88
N TYR A 27 6.11 -10.00 -14.15
CA TYR A 27 6.04 -8.54 -14.30
C TYR A 27 6.66 -8.03 -15.61
N LEU A 28 7.55 -8.80 -16.22
CA LEU A 28 8.20 -8.45 -17.49
C LEU A 28 7.41 -8.99 -18.68
N ASP A 29 7.14 -10.28 -18.67
CA ASP A 29 6.60 -11.02 -19.82
C ASP A 29 5.09 -11.27 -19.70
N GLY A 30 4.52 -11.17 -18.49
CA GLY A 30 3.18 -11.64 -18.18
C GLY A 30 3.18 -13.16 -17.88
N ASP A 31 1.99 -13.70 -17.66
CA ASP A 31 1.69 -15.12 -17.47
C ASP A 31 0.32 -15.46 -18.08
N ASP A 32 -0.28 -16.57 -17.66
CA ASP A 32 -1.60 -17.01 -18.13
C ASP A 32 -2.73 -16.01 -17.83
N LEU A 33 -2.54 -15.13 -16.87
CA LEU A 33 -3.46 -14.02 -16.54
C LEU A 33 -3.20 -12.76 -17.40
N GLY A 34 -2.17 -12.79 -18.25
CA GLY A 34 -1.73 -11.67 -19.06
C GLY A 34 -0.65 -10.83 -18.40
N LYS A 35 -0.59 -9.55 -18.74
CA LYS A 35 0.38 -8.63 -18.14
C LYS A 35 -0.07 -8.21 -16.75
N TRP A 36 0.89 -8.19 -15.83
CA TRP A 36 0.67 -7.73 -14.48
C TRP A 36 0.74 -6.20 -14.41
N ARG A 37 -0.29 -5.60 -13.84
CA ARG A 37 -0.38 -4.17 -13.58
C ARG A 37 -0.18 -3.92 -12.09
N ASP A 38 0.86 -3.18 -11.75
CA ASP A 38 1.16 -2.80 -10.35
C ASP A 38 1.59 -1.33 -10.28
N GLU A 39 1.64 -0.79 -9.07
CA GLU A 39 2.14 0.54 -8.81
C GLU A 39 3.36 0.48 -7.89
N HIS A 40 4.34 1.33 -8.20
CA HIS A 40 5.60 1.37 -7.49
C HIS A 40 6.10 2.80 -7.42
N LEU A 41 6.47 3.24 -6.23
CA LEU A 41 6.92 4.61 -5.98
C LEU A 41 8.43 4.67 -5.85
N ARG A 42 9.00 5.74 -6.35
CA ARG A 42 10.33 6.19 -5.99
C ARG A 42 10.19 7.35 -5.01
N ILE A 43 10.76 7.19 -3.82
CA ILE A 43 10.72 8.16 -2.72
C ILE A 43 12.10 8.79 -2.59
N GLU A 44 12.16 10.11 -2.50
CA GLU A 44 13.36 10.90 -2.27
C GLU A 44 13.14 11.85 -1.10
N GLY A 45 14.20 12.16 -0.35
CA GLY A 45 14.14 13.09 0.78
C GLY A 45 14.00 12.40 2.15
N ASP A 46 13.47 13.13 3.13
CA ASP A 46 13.52 12.74 4.54
C ASP A 46 12.80 11.42 4.86
N ALA A 47 11.72 11.11 4.14
CA ALA A 47 11.00 9.85 4.33
C ALA A 47 11.83 8.58 4.02
N VAL A 48 12.94 8.74 3.28
CA VAL A 48 13.90 7.65 3.04
C VAL A 48 14.54 7.18 4.35
N ALA A 49 14.70 8.08 5.32
CA ALA A 49 15.27 7.74 6.63
C ALA A 49 14.42 6.69 7.37
N ASP A 50 13.09 6.81 7.31
CA ASP A 50 12.20 5.87 7.97
C ASP A 50 12.26 4.48 7.32
N LEU A 51 12.33 4.42 5.99
CA LEU A 51 12.54 3.16 5.26
C LEU A 51 13.90 2.53 5.57
N GLN A 52 14.94 3.34 5.78
CA GLN A 52 16.26 2.85 6.20
C GLN A 52 16.23 2.26 7.60
N ARG A 53 15.55 2.93 8.55
CA ARG A 53 15.40 2.43 9.92
C ARG A 53 14.63 1.14 9.96
N LEU A 54 13.54 1.05 9.18
CA LEU A 54 12.75 -0.16 9.04
C LEU A 54 13.61 -1.32 8.51
N PHE A 55 14.34 -1.10 7.42
CA PHE A 55 15.24 -2.11 6.87
C PHE A 55 16.30 -2.56 7.89
N ALA A 56 16.89 -1.64 8.64
CA ALA A 56 17.89 -1.97 9.65
C ALA A 56 17.32 -2.80 10.80
N ALA A 57 16.08 -2.50 11.22
CA ALA A 57 15.37 -3.27 12.23
C ALA A 57 15.09 -4.70 11.75
N ASP A 58 14.61 -4.87 10.52
CA ASP A 58 14.35 -6.18 9.91
C ASP A 58 15.64 -6.98 9.71
N TRP A 59 16.70 -6.32 9.25
CA TRP A 59 18.02 -6.94 9.13
C TRP A 59 18.53 -7.50 10.47
N GLN A 60 18.36 -6.73 11.54
CA GLN A 60 18.74 -7.17 12.89
C GLN A 60 17.85 -8.32 13.39
N ARG A 61 16.56 -8.28 13.10
CA ARG A 61 15.58 -9.31 13.49
C ARG A 61 15.92 -10.68 12.87
N VAL A 62 16.41 -10.71 11.63
CA VAL A 62 16.82 -11.96 10.97
C VAL A 62 18.26 -12.38 11.29
N GLY A 63 18.89 -11.80 12.32
CA GLY A 63 20.22 -12.17 12.78
C GLY A 63 21.37 -11.42 12.12
N GLY A 64 21.08 -10.38 11.34
CA GLY A 64 22.10 -9.46 10.84
C GLY A 64 22.78 -8.65 11.95
N GLY A 65 23.97 -8.16 11.69
CA GLY A 65 24.67 -7.25 12.62
C GLY A 65 23.97 -5.90 12.74
N ALA A 66 24.23 -5.17 13.83
CA ALA A 66 23.71 -3.82 14.02
C ALA A 66 24.20 -2.88 12.90
N LEU A 67 23.26 -2.21 12.23
CA LEU A 67 23.55 -1.20 11.23
C LEU A 67 23.43 0.19 11.85
N ARG A 68 24.48 1.01 11.69
CA ARG A 68 24.48 2.40 12.14
C ARG A 68 23.85 3.30 11.08
N VAL A 69 22.51 3.28 11.01
CA VAL A 69 21.74 3.97 9.98
C VAL A 69 22.02 5.46 9.98
N GLU A 70 22.21 6.07 11.14
CA GLU A 70 22.42 7.51 11.31
C GLU A 70 23.68 8.03 10.60
N GLU A 71 24.70 7.18 10.46
CA GLU A 71 25.92 7.53 9.71
C GLU A 71 25.65 7.70 8.20
N TYR A 72 24.59 7.11 7.68
CA TYR A 72 24.20 7.16 6.27
C TYR A 72 23.15 8.23 5.99
N LEU A 73 22.51 8.79 7.02
CA LEU A 73 21.45 9.77 6.88
C LEU A 73 21.91 11.22 7.02
N ALA A 74 23.16 11.44 7.41
CA ALA A 74 23.69 12.77 7.65
C ALA A 74 23.86 13.58 6.34
N GLY A 75 23.27 14.76 6.28
CA GLY A 75 23.66 15.80 5.31
C GLY A 75 22.79 15.95 4.06
N HIS A 76 21.54 15.48 4.06
CA HIS A 76 20.71 15.51 2.87
C HIS A 76 19.58 16.52 3.01
N GLY A 77 19.57 17.48 2.08
CA GLY A 77 18.53 18.50 2.03
C GLY A 77 17.18 17.93 1.61
N VAL A 78 16.12 18.56 2.08
CA VAL A 78 14.74 18.26 1.66
C VAL A 78 14.61 18.43 0.15
N SER A 79 14.17 17.42 -0.56
CA SER A 79 14.05 17.43 -2.03
C SER A 79 12.62 17.57 -2.54
N GLY A 80 11.64 17.81 -1.68
CA GLY A 80 10.22 17.91 -2.07
C GLY A 80 9.35 18.62 -1.04
N GLN A 81 8.09 18.85 -1.42
CA GLN A 81 7.09 19.51 -0.56
C GLN A 81 5.89 18.60 -0.26
N VAL A 82 5.91 17.35 -0.71
CA VAL A 82 4.83 16.41 -0.44
C VAL A 82 5.03 15.80 0.94
N PRO A 83 4.12 16.02 1.90
CA PRO A 83 4.17 15.33 3.18
C PRO A 83 4.03 13.83 2.98
N ILE A 84 4.97 13.07 3.53
CA ILE A 84 5.00 11.61 3.42
C ILE A 84 5.03 11.00 4.82
N GLN A 85 4.16 10.04 5.05
CA GLN A 85 4.19 9.19 6.24
C GLN A 85 4.47 7.75 5.80
N ILE A 86 5.47 7.13 6.37
CA ILE A 86 5.71 5.70 6.25
C ILE A 86 5.01 5.01 7.42
N ALA A 87 4.08 4.11 7.11
CA ALA A 87 3.41 3.28 8.09
C ALA A 87 3.76 1.81 7.83
N TRP A 88 3.97 1.05 8.88
CA TRP A 88 4.26 -0.37 8.76
C TRP A 88 3.56 -1.16 9.86
N ALA A 89 3.30 -2.43 9.59
CA ALA A 89 2.82 -3.38 10.58
C ALA A 89 4.00 -4.04 11.29
N GLU A 90 3.87 -4.22 12.60
CA GLU A 90 4.82 -4.95 13.43
C GLU A 90 4.09 -6.00 14.27
N GLU A 91 4.82 -7.04 14.71
CA GLU A 91 4.28 -7.96 15.71
C GLU A 91 4.05 -7.24 17.05
N GLY A 92 2.96 -7.55 17.72
CA GLY A 92 2.67 -6.99 19.05
C GLY A 92 1.56 -5.93 19.05
N PRO A 93 1.64 -4.91 19.94
CA PRO A 93 0.55 -3.93 20.12
C PRO A 93 0.21 -3.11 18.87
N SER A 94 1.15 -2.96 17.95
CA SER A 94 0.99 -2.21 16.70
C SER A 94 0.48 -3.06 15.53
N ARG A 95 0.10 -4.31 15.79
CA ARG A 95 -0.32 -5.27 14.75
C ARG A 95 -1.44 -4.75 13.86
N CYS A 96 -2.40 -4.03 14.42
CA CYS A 96 -3.55 -3.49 13.68
C CYS A 96 -3.35 -2.04 13.20
N ALA A 97 -2.12 -1.50 13.26
CA ALA A 97 -1.88 -0.10 12.91
C ALA A 97 -2.28 0.25 11.46
N LEU A 98 -2.11 -0.68 10.52
CA LEU A 98 -2.53 -0.48 9.13
C LEU A 98 -4.05 -0.54 9.00
N THR A 99 -4.72 -1.47 9.67
CA THR A 99 -6.19 -1.53 9.75
C THR A 99 -6.76 -0.22 10.26
N ASP A 100 -6.21 0.31 11.36
CA ASP A 100 -6.65 1.57 11.96
C ASP A 100 -6.39 2.76 11.01
N ALA A 101 -5.23 2.81 10.37
CA ALA A 101 -4.87 3.86 9.43
C ALA A 101 -5.79 3.87 8.20
N PHE A 102 -6.10 2.71 7.63
CA PHE A 102 -7.03 2.60 6.50
C PHE A 102 -8.45 2.99 6.91
N ALA A 103 -8.95 2.45 8.03
CA ALA A 103 -10.29 2.78 8.52
C ALA A 103 -10.42 4.29 8.81
N ALA A 104 -9.45 4.89 9.49
CA ALA A 104 -9.45 6.33 9.78
C ALA A 104 -9.43 7.18 8.50
N ALA A 105 -8.62 6.82 7.51
CA ALA A 105 -8.55 7.53 6.23
C ALA A 105 -9.90 7.47 5.49
N ILE A 106 -10.52 6.28 5.43
CA ILE A 106 -11.81 6.08 4.77
C ILE A 106 -12.94 6.85 5.49
N LEU A 107 -12.98 6.80 6.82
CA LEU A 107 -13.99 7.52 7.63
C LEU A 107 -13.81 9.05 7.57
N ALA A 108 -12.61 9.55 7.28
CA ALA A 108 -12.36 10.97 7.09
C ALA A 108 -12.78 11.49 5.69
N ALA A 109 -13.13 10.61 4.76
CA ALA A 109 -13.54 10.96 3.41
C ALA A 109 -14.80 11.84 3.40
N ARG A 110 -14.84 12.81 2.49
CA ARG A 110 -15.97 13.72 2.31
C ARG A 110 -16.59 13.63 0.92
N GLN A 111 -15.84 13.21 -0.08
CA GLN A 111 -16.29 13.20 -1.47
C GLN A 111 -16.09 11.82 -2.10
N ARG A 112 -14.89 11.27 -2.03
CA ARG A 112 -14.57 10.06 -2.79
C ARG A 112 -13.52 9.19 -2.10
N VAL A 113 -13.73 7.88 -2.16
CA VAL A 113 -12.76 6.84 -1.79
C VAL A 113 -12.55 5.92 -2.99
N ARG A 114 -11.31 5.72 -3.39
CA ARG A 114 -10.91 4.76 -4.43
C ARG A 114 -9.98 3.73 -3.83
N ILE A 115 -10.33 2.48 -3.98
CA ILE A 115 -9.56 1.33 -3.51
C ILE A 115 -9.19 0.48 -4.72
N CYS A 116 -7.91 0.11 -4.81
CA CYS A 116 -7.43 -0.86 -5.78
C CYS A 116 -6.66 -1.94 -5.04
N SER A 117 -7.05 -3.20 -5.19
CA SER A 117 -6.40 -4.33 -4.55
C SER A 117 -6.60 -5.61 -5.34
N PRO A 118 -5.54 -6.47 -5.44
CA PRO A 118 -5.68 -7.78 -6.08
C PRO A 118 -6.62 -8.71 -5.31
N TYR A 119 -6.64 -8.59 -3.99
CA TYR A 119 -7.47 -9.39 -3.10
C TYR A 119 -8.26 -8.45 -2.20
N PHE A 120 -9.55 -8.76 -2.03
CA PHE A 120 -10.46 -7.92 -1.26
C PHE A 120 -11.20 -8.74 -0.21
N MET A 121 -10.60 -8.80 0.96
CA MET A 121 -11.11 -9.51 2.15
C MET A 121 -10.78 -8.66 3.39
N PRO A 122 -11.28 -7.42 3.45
CA PRO A 122 -10.86 -6.47 4.47
C PRO A 122 -11.24 -6.93 5.88
N PRO A 123 -10.46 -6.56 6.90
CA PRO A 123 -10.86 -6.70 8.30
C PRO A 123 -12.20 -6.00 8.56
N PRO A 124 -12.97 -6.46 9.57
CA PRO A 124 -14.30 -5.91 9.86
C PRO A 124 -14.31 -4.39 10.01
N LEU A 125 -13.32 -3.82 10.70
CA LEU A 125 -13.24 -2.36 10.91
C LEU A 125 -13.12 -1.60 9.58
N VAL A 126 -12.30 -2.09 8.64
CA VAL A 126 -12.14 -1.45 7.33
C VAL A 126 -13.40 -1.62 6.49
N MET A 127 -14.02 -2.81 6.52
CA MET A 127 -15.29 -3.05 5.82
C MET A 127 -16.41 -2.13 6.33
N ASP A 128 -16.52 -1.98 7.65
CA ASP A 128 -17.48 -1.07 8.26
C ASP A 128 -17.19 0.38 7.89
N ALA A 129 -15.93 0.81 7.87
CA ALA A 129 -15.55 2.14 7.43
C ALA A 129 -15.99 2.41 5.97
N ILE A 130 -15.79 1.46 5.06
CA ILE A 130 -16.21 1.54 3.66
C ILE A 130 -17.74 1.68 3.57
N ARG A 131 -18.49 0.82 4.30
CA ARG A 131 -19.94 0.85 4.32
C ARG A 131 -20.52 2.15 4.89
N ILE A 132 -19.92 2.66 5.95
CA ILE A 132 -20.31 3.94 6.56
C ILE A 132 -20.06 5.08 5.57
N ALA A 133 -18.90 5.15 4.95
CA ALA A 133 -18.56 6.18 3.96
C ALA A 133 -19.56 6.17 2.80
N ALA A 134 -19.81 5.01 2.18
CA ALA A 134 -20.76 4.87 1.08
C ALA A 134 -22.19 5.29 1.48
N ARG A 135 -22.69 4.81 2.61
CA ARG A 135 -24.03 5.18 3.12
C ARG A 135 -24.15 6.64 3.54
N SER A 136 -23.03 7.30 3.84
CA SER A 136 -22.98 8.73 4.15
C SER A 136 -22.92 9.62 2.89
N GLY A 137 -22.99 9.03 1.69
CA GLY A 137 -22.99 9.74 0.42
C GLY A 137 -21.61 9.99 -0.18
N VAL A 138 -20.53 9.41 0.39
CA VAL A 138 -19.19 9.40 -0.22
C VAL A 138 -19.21 8.44 -1.40
N GLN A 139 -18.69 8.87 -2.56
CA GLN A 139 -18.54 7.99 -3.72
C GLN A 139 -17.42 6.98 -3.43
N VAL A 140 -17.77 5.72 -3.26
CA VAL A 140 -16.79 4.65 -3.01
C VAL A 140 -16.65 3.78 -4.25
N GLU A 141 -15.44 3.69 -4.77
CA GLU A 141 -15.07 2.91 -5.95
C GLU A 141 -14.03 1.85 -5.55
N VAL A 142 -14.34 0.59 -5.81
CA VAL A 142 -13.42 -0.54 -5.55
C VAL A 142 -13.07 -1.22 -6.86
N MET A 143 -11.78 -1.30 -7.18
CA MET A 143 -11.28 -1.97 -8.37
C MET A 143 -10.50 -3.23 -7.98
N MET A 144 -10.86 -4.34 -8.58
CA MET A 144 -10.24 -5.65 -8.41
C MET A 144 -9.92 -6.27 -9.78
N PRO A 145 -9.04 -7.28 -9.87
CA PRO A 145 -8.87 -8.02 -11.12
C PRO A 145 -10.16 -8.74 -11.51
N ALA A 146 -10.35 -8.95 -12.82
CA ALA A 146 -11.46 -9.76 -13.32
C ALA A 146 -11.27 -11.24 -12.99
N SER A 147 -10.02 -11.69 -12.90
CA SER A 147 -9.61 -13.02 -12.46
C SER A 147 -8.30 -12.90 -11.71
N SER A 148 -8.16 -13.57 -10.58
CA SER A 148 -6.91 -13.60 -9.82
C SER A 148 -6.12 -14.90 -10.08
N ASP A 149 -4.95 -14.98 -9.49
CA ASP A 149 -4.10 -16.17 -9.48
C ASP A 149 -4.59 -17.27 -8.52
N SER A 150 -5.71 -17.01 -7.82
CA SER A 150 -6.31 -17.94 -6.86
C SER A 150 -7.83 -17.93 -6.94
N HIS A 151 -8.41 -18.98 -7.51
CA HIS A 151 -9.86 -19.17 -7.56
C HIS A 151 -10.54 -19.14 -6.17
N PHE A 152 -9.84 -19.61 -5.13
CA PHE A 152 -10.35 -19.57 -3.78
C PHE A 152 -10.47 -18.11 -3.29
N THR A 153 -9.46 -17.30 -3.56
CA THR A 153 -9.44 -15.89 -3.20
C THR A 153 -10.52 -15.11 -3.95
N ASP A 154 -10.75 -15.45 -5.23
CA ASP A 154 -11.84 -14.86 -6.01
C ASP A 154 -13.19 -15.14 -5.37
N LEU A 155 -13.45 -16.40 -5.01
CA LEU A 155 -14.71 -16.82 -4.40
C LEU A 155 -14.96 -16.13 -3.04
N VAL A 156 -13.91 -16.00 -2.22
CA VAL A 156 -14.02 -15.30 -0.94
C VAL A 156 -14.25 -13.81 -1.16
N SER A 157 -13.50 -13.18 -2.07
CA SER A 157 -13.71 -11.76 -2.40
C SER A 157 -15.13 -11.47 -2.90
N GLU A 158 -15.73 -12.36 -3.69
CA GLU A 158 -17.13 -12.25 -4.14
C GLU A 158 -18.10 -12.13 -2.97
N SER A 159 -17.85 -12.81 -1.85
CA SER A 159 -18.72 -12.74 -0.67
C SER A 159 -18.80 -11.36 -0.04
N PHE A 160 -17.78 -10.52 -0.20
CA PHE A 160 -17.78 -9.14 0.29
C PHE A 160 -18.46 -8.15 -0.67
N LEU A 161 -18.64 -8.52 -1.94
CA LEU A 161 -19.19 -7.61 -2.94
C LEU A 161 -20.66 -7.27 -2.70
N THR A 162 -21.44 -8.22 -2.23
CA THR A 162 -22.85 -7.98 -1.93
C THR A 162 -23.01 -6.85 -0.94
N ASP A 163 -22.25 -6.90 0.16
CA ASP A 163 -22.25 -5.87 1.19
C ASP A 163 -21.83 -4.49 0.68
N LEU A 164 -20.82 -4.45 -0.23
CA LEU A 164 -20.37 -3.22 -0.87
C LEU A 164 -21.46 -2.59 -1.75
N LEU A 165 -22.05 -3.41 -2.63
CA LEU A 165 -23.09 -2.96 -3.55
C LEU A 165 -24.35 -2.50 -2.79
N GLU A 166 -24.76 -3.24 -1.75
CA GLU A 166 -25.87 -2.85 -0.87
C GLU A 166 -25.60 -1.56 -0.10
N ALA A 167 -24.32 -1.26 0.20
CA ALA A 167 -23.92 0.01 0.81
C ALA A 167 -23.93 1.18 -0.19
N GLY A 168 -24.00 0.92 -1.50
CA GLY A 168 -23.96 1.90 -2.56
C GLY A 168 -22.56 2.16 -3.14
N ALA A 169 -21.58 1.29 -2.87
CA ALA A 169 -20.28 1.35 -3.49
C ALA A 169 -20.33 0.82 -4.93
N GLU A 170 -19.43 1.34 -5.78
CA GLU A 170 -19.24 0.89 -7.15
C GLU A 170 -18.07 -0.09 -7.22
N VAL A 171 -18.25 -1.22 -7.90
CA VAL A 171 -17.21 -2.25 -8.05
C VAL A 171 -16.82 -2.39 -9.51
N PHE A 172 -15.54 -2.31 -9.78
CA PHE A 172 -14.94 -2.40 -11.10
C PHE A 172 -14.05 -3.64 -11.21
N ARG A 173 -14.13 -4.31 -12.36
CA ARG A 173 -13.29 -5.47 -12.69
C ARG A 173 -12.27 -5.09 -13.77
N TYR A 174 -10.98 -5.17 -13.43
CA TYR A 174 -9.90 -4.92 -14.38
C TYR A 174 -9.68 -6.14 -15.29
N GLY A 175 -9.95 -5.96 -16.59
CA GLY A 175 -9.94 -7.06 -17.58
C GLY A 175 -8.75 -7.08 -18.54
N LYS A 176 -7.70 -6.25 -18.32
CA LYS A 176 -6.56 -6.14 -19.23
C LYS A 176 -5.31 -6.87 -18.74
N GLY A 177 -5.48 -7.94 -17.97
CA GLY A 177 -4.42 -8.69 -17.30
C GLY A 177 -4.65 -8.75 -15.80
N PHE A 178 -3.60 -9.10 -15.03
CA PHE A 178 -3.72 -9.19 -13.58
C PHE A 178 -3.42 -7.84 -12.91
N LEU A 179 -4.40 -7.33 -12.18
CA LEU A 179 -4.24 -6.12 -11.39
C LEU A 179 -3.69 -6.47 -10.02
N HIS A 180 -2.43 -6.11 -9.76
CA HIS A 180 -1.77 -6.38 -8.49
C HIS A 180 -1.44 -5.11 -7.68
N ALA A 181 -1.92 -3.94 -8.11
CA ALA A 181 -1.72 -2.68 -7.41
C ALA A 181 -2.47 -2.64 -6.06
N LYS A 182 -1.86 -2.00 -5.07
CA LYS A 182 -2.42 -1.78 -3.74
C LYS A 182 -2.48 -0.28 -3.50
N LEU A 183 -3.67 0.30 -3.70
CA LEU A 183 -3.90 1.73 -3.65
C LEU A 183 -5.13 2.06 -2.81
N LEU A 184 -5.01 3.11 -2.03
CA LEU A 184 -6.14 3.82 -1.44
C LEU A 184 -5.97 5.32 -1.78
N VAL A 185 -6.99 5.92 -2.36
CA VAL A 185 -7.03 7.37 -2.60
C VAL A 185 -8.29 7.93 -1.96
N VAL A 186 -8.15 8.97 -1.15
CA VAL A 186 -9.24 9.63 -0.44
C VAL A 186 -9.26 11.11 -0.82
N ASP A 187 -10.38 11.56 -1.37
CA ASP A 187 -10.67 12.96 -1.74
C ASP A 187 -9.61 13.62 -2.63
N GLU A 188 -8.80 12.82 -3.35
CA GLU A 188 -7.64 13.30 -4.14
C GLU A 188 -6.59 14.05 -3.30
N ARG A 189 -6.70 13.98 -1.98
CA ARG A 189 -5.82 14.62 -1.01
C ARG A 189 -4.87 13.66 -0.33
N VAL A 190 -5.34 12.46 -0.05
CA VAL A 190 -4.54 11.40 0.57
C VAL A 190 -4.41 10.25 -0.42
N ALA A 191 -3.20 9.81 -0.67
CA ALA A 191 -2.91 8.62 -1.45
C ALA A 191 -2.02 7.68 -0.64
N SER A 192 -2.39 6.39 -0.59
CA SER A 192 -1.58 5.33 -0.03
C SER A 192 -1.18 4.35 -1.12
N VAL A 193 0.11 4.06 -1.20
CA VAL A 193 0.71 3.05 -2.10
C VAL A 193 1.64 2.20 -1.25
N GLY A 194 1.61 0.88 -1.42
CA GLY A 194 2.47 0.03 -0.62
C GLY A 194 2.42 -1.44 -1.00
N THR A 195 2.74 -2.29 -0.04
CA THR A 195 2.76 -3.74 -0.20
C THR A 195 1.47 -4.40 0.28
N ALA A 196 0.73 -3.75 1.18
CA ALA A 196 -0.46 -4.31 1.85
C ALA A 196 -1.67 -4.39 0.91
N ASN A 197 -2.18 -5.60 0.70
CA ASN A 197 -3.47 -5.81 0.07
C ASN A 197 -4.62 -5.35 0.99
N MET A 198 -5.79 -5.17 0.42
CA MET A 198 -7.01 -4.95 1.18
C MET A 198 -7.56 -6.29 1.70
N ASP A 199 -6.73 -7.00 2.44
CA ASP A 199 -7.09 -8.28 3.05
C ASP A 199 -6.61 -8.36 4.51
N TYR A 200 -7.23 -9.30 5.24
CA TYR A 200 -6.97 -9.52 6.65
C TYR A 200 -5.48 -9.83 6.94
N ARG A 201 -4.86 -10.68 6.11
CA ARG A 201 -3.46 -11.05 6.31
C ARG A 201 -2.50 -9.88 6.18
N SER A 202 -2.70 -9.07 5.15
CA SER A 202 -1.85 -7.90 4.91
C SER A 202 -2.04 -6.83 5.98
N LEU A 203 -3.26 -6.63 6.48
CA LEU A 203 -3.56 -5.53 7.39
C LEU A 203 -3.36 -5.88 8.86
N GLU A 204 -3.34 -7.18 9.22
CA GLU A 204 -3.26 -7.61 10.63
C GLU A 204 -2.16 -8.63 10.95
N ASP A 205 -1.72 -9.45 9.98
CA ASP A 205 -0.80 -10.56 10.24
C ASP A 205 0.59 -10.39 9.62
N ASN A 206 0.66 -9.81 8.41
CA ASN A 206 1.92 -9.67 7.69
C ASN A 206 2.70 -8.42 8.12
N LEU A 207 4.02 -8.46 7.88
CA LEU A 207 4.86 -7.26 7.93
C LEU A 207 4.74 -6.51 6.60
N GLU A 208 3.97 -5.45 6.60
CA GLU A 208 3.67 -4.66 5.40
C GLU A 208 4.10 -3.21 5.58
N VAL A 209 4.38 -2.53 4.48
CA VAL A 209 4.78 -1.12 4.47
C VAL A 209 3.88 -0.32 3.54
N LEU A 210 3.41 0.81 4.03
CA LEU A 210 2.62 1.78 3.27
C LEU A 210 3.35 3.11 3.18
N HIS A 211 3.16 3.78 2.07
CA HIS A 211 3.38 5.20 1.91
C HIS A 211 2.03 5.91 1.91
N ARG A 212 1.89 6.93 2.74
CA ARG A 212 0.76 7.86 2.71
C ARG A 212 1.29 9.24 2.37
N SER A 213 0.73 9.85 1.34
CA SER A 213 0.99 11.26 1.01
C SER A 213 -0.27 12.10 1.14
N GLU A 214 -0.10 13.35 1.52
CA GLU A 214 -1.18 14.33 1.53
C GLU A 214 -0.86 15.43 0.51
N ASN A 215 -1.84 15.78 -0.32
CA ASN A 215 -1.71 16.89 -1.24
C ASN A 215 -2.11 18.18 -0.51
N SER A 216 -1.17 19.08 -0.35
CA SER A 216 -1.37 20.37 0.34
C SER A 216 -2.06 21.43 -0.54
N THR A 217 -2.50 21.09 -1.74
CA THR A 217 -3.19 22.02 -2.62
C THR A 217 -4.66 22.13 -2.26
N GLY A 218 -5.03 23.22 -1.54
CA GLY A 218 -6.41 23.61 -1.39
C GLY A 218 -6.78 24.07 0.01
N GLY A 219 -6.15 25.11 0.48
CA GLY A 219 -6.78 26.04 1.38
C GLY A 219 -7.39 27.16 0.54
N ASP A 220 -8.69 27.17 0.44
CA ASP A 220 -9.57 28.33 0.34
C ASP A 220 -11.00 27.87 0.62
#